data_23a8be12b90268bbcb373316e1782aab
#
_entry.id   23a8be12b90268bbcb373316e1782aab
#
_cell.length_a   1.000
_cell.length_b   1.000
_cell.length_c   1.000
_cell.angle_alpha   90.00
_cell.angle_beta   90.00
_cell.angle_gamma   90.00
#
_symmetry.space_group_name_H-M   'P 1'
#
loop_
_entity.id
_entity.type
_entity.pdbx_description
1 polymer ?
#
loop_
_entity_poly.entity_id
_entity_poly.type
_entity_poly.pdbx_seq_one_letter_code
_entity_poly.pdbx_strand_id
1 'polypeptide(L)'
;AERLRVPVDCRELADVVAREHGNIHRSGELGAAALVRLLERCDAIRKPARLDEILLACECDARGRLGYEDAPYPQRARINAALAAVQSVVTSSIAAQAAAQGLQGAKVGERIHAARVRAVADWLGTASTH
;
A
#
# COMPACT_ATOMS: atom_id res chain seq x y z
N ALA A 1 -20.86 -22.57 6.93
CA ALA A 1 -21.03 -21.74 5.74
C ALA A 1 -19.90 -20.75 5.60
N GLU A 2 -19.55 -20.08 6.66
CA GLU A 2 -18.46 -19.11 6.64
C GLU A 2 -17.12 -19.75 6.33
N ARG A 3 -16.94 -20.98 6.76
CA ARG A 3 -15.70 -21.70 6.50
C ARG A 3 -15.47 -21.91 5.01
N LEU A 4 -16.54 -21.98 4.25
CA LEU A 4 -16.41 -22.20 2.81
C LEU A 4 -15.85 -20.99 2.10
N ARG A 5 -16.02 -19.80 2.70
CA ARG A 5 -15.47 -18.56 2.13
C ARG A 5 -14.02 -18.36 2.51
N VAL A 6 -13.64 -18.82 3.69
CA VAL A 6 -12.29 -18.62 4.21
C VAL A 6 -11.22 -19.14 3.25
N PRO A 7 -11.35 -20.36 2.66
CA PRO A 7 -10.32 -20.83 1.73
C PRO A 7 -10.12 -19.93 0.52
N VAL A 8 -11.19 -19.30 0.01
CA VAL A 8 -11.09 -18.40 -1.14
C VAL A 8 -10.33 -17.13 -0.72
N ASP A 9 -10.74 -16.54 0.39
CA ASP A 9 -10.09 -15.33 0.89
C ASP A 9 -8.62 -15.60 1.24
N CYS A 10 -8.35 -16.75 1.86
CA CYS A 10 -6.98 -17.14 2.18
C CYS A 10 -6.14 -17.34 0.93
N ARG A 11 -6.75 -17.87 -0.13
CA ARG A 11 -6.05 -18.09 -1.39
C ARG A 11 -5.67 -16.75 -2.03
N GLU A 12 -6.63 -15.80 -2.05
CA GLU A 12 -6.36 -14.48 -2.60
C GLU A 12 -5.27 -13.77 -1.81
N LEU A 13 -5.34 -13.86 -0.48
CA LEU A 13 -4.33 -13.29 0.40
C LEU A 13 -2.97 -13.92 0.14
N ALA A 14 -2.92 -15.25 0.05
CA ALA A 14 -1.68 -15.97 -0.20
C ALA A 14 -1.08 -15.58 -1.56
N ASP A 15 -1.93 -15.42 -2.58
CA ASP A 15 -1.47 -15.02 -3.92
C ASP A 15 -0.84 -13.63 -3.89
N VAL A 16 -1.47 -12.68 -3.19
CA VAL A 16 -0.94 -11.32 -3.08
C VAL A 16 0.37 -11.33 -2.30
N VAL A 17 0.42 -12.05 -1.19
CA VAL A 17 1.64 -12.17 -0.38
C VAL A 17 2.76 -12.77 -1.20
N ALA A 18 2.48 -13.87 -1.91
CA ALA A 18 3.49 -14.53 -2.74
C ALA A 18 4.02 -13.59 -3.83
N ARG A 19 3.12 -12.80 -4.42
CA ARG A 19 3.50 -11.89 -5.50
C ARG A 19 4.26 -10.67 -4.99
N GLU A 20 3.87 -10.12 -3.85
CA GLU A 20 4.39 -8.84 -3.38
C GLU A 20 5.36 -8.92 -2.21
N HIS A 21 5.57 -10.08 -1.59
CA HIS A 21 6.39 -10.15 -0.38
C HIS A 21 7.81 -9.60 -0.59
N GLY A 22 8.39 -9.84 -1.75
CA GLY A 22 9.72 -9.30 -2.06
C GLY A 22 9.74 -7.78 -2.09
N ASN A 23 8.71 -7.18 -2.69
CA ASN A 23 8.58 -5.72 -2.74
C ASN A 23 8.33 -5.15 -1.34
N ILE A 24 7.55 -5.85 -0.53
CA ILE A 24 7.27 -5.41 0.84
C ILE A 24 8.55 -5.45 1.69
N HIS A 25 9.32 -6.53 1.58
CA HIS A 25 10.59 -6.63 2.31
C HIS A 25 11.57 -5.54 1.89
N ARG A 26 11.54 -5.12 0.63
CA ARG A 26 12.41 -4.08 0.11
C ARG A 26 11.78 -2.70 0.09
N SER A 27 10.66 -2.52 0.79
CA SER A 27 9.92 -1.25 0.74
C SER A 27 10.75 -0.05 1.20
N GLY A 28 11.77 -0.27 2.01
CA GLY A 28 12.69 0.79 2.41
C GLY A 28 13.45 1.41 1.26
N GLU A 29 13.58 0.68 0.15
CA GLU A 29 14.29 1.14 -1.05
C GLU A 29 13.35 1.73 -2.10
N LEU A 30 12.04 1.61 -1.89
CA LEU A 30 11.06 2.08 -2.88
C LEU A 30 10.80 3.56 -2.74
N GLY A 31 10.71 4.25 -3.89
CA GLY A 31 10.30 5.65 -3.93
C GLY A 31 8.77 5.78 -3.84
N ALA A 32 8.31 7.03 -3.87
CA ALA A 32 6.89 7.35 -3.70
C ALA A 32 6.00 6.64 -4.73
N ALA A 33 6.36 6.71 -6.01
CA ALA A 33 5.56 6.09 -7.06
C ALA A 33 5.47 4.58 -6.89
N ALA A 34 6.59 3.95 -6.54
CA ALA A 34 6.63 2.50 -6.34
C ALA A 34 5.80 2.08 -5.13
N LEU A 35 5.83 2.87 -4.05
CA LEU A 35 5.01 2.59 -2.87
C LEU A 35 3.53 2.70 -3.18
N VAL A 36 3.12 3.74 -3.93
CA VAL A 36 1.72 3.88 -4.33
C VAL A 36 1.28 2.70 -5.19
N ARG A 37 2.11 2.28 -6.15
CA ARG A 37 1.78 1.14 -6.99
C ARG A 37 1.67 -0.14 -6.18
N LEU A 38 2.54 -0.33 -5.19
CA LEU A 38 2.46 -1.48 -4.29
C LEU A 38 1.13 -1.50 -3.55
N LEU A 39 0.70 -0.35 -3.02
CA LEU A 39 -0.58 -0.23 -2.33
C LEU A 39 -1.75 -0.54 -3.27
N GLU A 40 -1.65 -0.07 -4.52
CA GLU A 40 -2.68 -0.35 -5.52
C GLU A 40 -2.77 -1.83 -5.86
N ARG A 41 -1.62 -2.49 -6.03
CA ARG A 41 -1.58 -3.91 -6.35
C ARG A 41 -2.11 -4.77 -5.19
N CYS A 42 -1.93 -4.31 -3.96
CA CYS A 42 -2.45 -5.00 -2.78
C CYS A 42 -3.91 -4.68 -2.51
N ASP A 43 -4.51 -3.80 -3.32
CA ASP A 43 -5.88 -3.32 -3.14
C ASP A 43 -6.07 -2.66 -1.76
N ALA A 44 -4.98 -2.11 -1.22
CA ALA A 44 -4.94 -1.58 0.14
C ALA A 44 -5.75 -0.29 0.29
N ILE A 45 -5.84 0.49 -0.80
CA ILE A 45 -6.55 1.77 -0.75
C ILE A 45 -8.04 1.54 -0.58
N ARG A 46 -8.58 0.52 -1.25
CA ARG A 46 -9.98 0.13 -1.11
C ARG A 46 -10.23 -0.72 0.12
N LYS A 47 -9.26 -1.55 0.48
CA LYS A 47 -9.42 -2.53 1.57
C LYS A 47 -8.23 -2.44 2.53
N PRO A 48 -8.19 -1.41 3.38
CA PRO A 48 -7.05 -1.23 4.29
C PRO A 48 -6.82 -2.41 5.24
N ALA A 49 -7.88 -3.08 5.66
CA ALA A 49 -7.74 -4.23 6.54
C ALA A 49 -6.98 -5.37 5.88
N ARG A 50 -7.10 -5.51 4.56
CA ARG A 50 -6.36 -6.52 3.81
C ARG A 50 -4.86 -6.23 3.86
N LEU A 51 -4.48 -4.96 3.82
CA LEU A 51 -3.06 -4.60 3.94
C LEU A 51 -2.48 -5.06 5.27
N ASP A 52 -3.22 -4.89 6.35
CA ASP A 52 -2.76 -5.35 7.68
C ASP A 52 -2.50 -6.85 7.66
N GLU A 53 -3.39 -7.63 7.04
CA GLU A 53 -3.22 -9.07 6.93
C GLU A 53 -1.98 -9.43 6.10
N ILE A 54 -1.77 -8.73 4.99
CA ILE A 54 -0.62 -8.95 4.13
C ILE A 54 0.66 -8.62 4.87
N LEU A 55 0.70 -7.50 5.55
CA LEU A 55 1.89 -7.06 6.29
C LEU A 55 2.19 -7.98 7.45
N LEU A 56 1.15 -8.46 8.14
CA LEU A 56 1.34 -9.42 9.23
C LEU A 56 1.94 -10.72 8.69
N ALA A 57 1.45 -11.21 7.55
CA ALA A 57 1.98 -12.42 6.95
C ALA A 57 3.45 -12.26 6.57
N CYS A 58 3.81 -11.11 6.00
CA CYS A 58 5.20 -10.83 5.63
C CYS A 58 6.10 -10.70 6.87
N GLU A 59 5.60 -10.06 7.91
CA GLU A 59 6.34 -9.93 9.16
C GLU A 59 6.58 -11.28 9.80
N CYS A 60 5.56 -12.12 9.84
CA CYS A 60 5.69 -13.48 10.39
C CYS A 60 6.70 -14.30 9.59
N ASP A 61 6.68 -14.18 8.26
CA ASP A 61 7.65 -14.86 7.41
C ASP A 61 9.07 -14.40 7.73
N ALA A 62 9.27 -13.10 7.85
CA ALA A 62 10.60 -12.56 8.13
C ALA A 62 11.10 -12.99 9.50
N ARG A 63 10.24 -12.99 10.51
CA ARG A 63 10.62 -13.36 11.87
C ARG A 63 10.72 -14.86 12.06
N GLY A 64 10.09 -15.63 11.18
CA GLY A 64 10.16 -17.09 11.25
C GLY A 64 11.50 -17.67 10.85
N ARG A 65 12.37 -16.86 10.28
CA ARG A 65 13.71 -17.31 9.92
C ARG A 65 14.57 -17.41 11.16
N LEU A 66 15.42 -18.42 11.16
CA LEU A 66 16.29 -18.69 12.32
C LEU A 66 17.12 -17.45 12.67
N GLY A 67 17.03 -17.04 13.93
CA GLY A 67 17.79 -15.89 14.43
C GLY A 67 17.11 -14.53 14.24
N TYR A 68 15.90 -14.51 13.67
CA TYR A 68 15.21 -13.25 13.37
C TYR A 68 13.88 -13.08 14.11
N GLU A 69 13.60 -13.92 15.08
CA GLU A 69 12.33 -13.91 15.81
C GLU A 69 12.04 -12.57 16.48
N ASP A 70 13.09 -11.91 16.97
CA ASP A 70 12.96 -10.63 17.66
C ASP A 70 13.43 -9.44 16.82
N ALA A 71 13.73 -9.69 15.54
CA ALA A 71 14.20 -8.63 14.68
C ALA A 71 13.09 -7.61 14.41
N PRO A 72 13.41 -6.31 14.38
CA PRO A 72 12.40 -5.31 14.02
C PRO A 72 11.96 -5.47 12.57
N TYR A 73 10.71 -5.10 12.31
CA TYR A 73 10.18 -5.14 10.94
C TYR A 73 9.62 -3.75 10.60
N PRO A 74 10.50 -2.78 10.30
CA PRO A 74 10.08 -1.40 10.05
C PRO A 74 9.25 -1.22 8.79
N GLN A 75 9.29 -2.20 7.88
CA GLN A 75 8.52 -2.18 6.65
C GLN A 75 7.03 -2.02 6.90
N ARG A 76 6.52 -2.66 7.96
CA ARG A 76 5.10 -2.58 8.29
C ARG A 76 4.69 -1.15 8.60
N ALA A 77 5.44 -0.47 9.47
CA ALA A 77 5.15 0.91 9.83
C ALA A 77 5.31 1.84 8.61
N ARG A 78 6.33 1.60 7.80
CA ARG A 78 6.58 2.41 6.61
C ARG A 78 5.44 2.30 5.60
N ILE A 79 4.99 1.10 5.31
CA ILE A 79 3.91 0.89 4.34
C ILE A 79 2.59 1.42 4.88
N ASN A 80 2.32 1.22 6.17
CA ASN A 80 1.11 1.78 6.80
C ASN A 80 1.13 3.30 6.76
N ALA A 81 2.27 3.94 6.98
CA ALA A 81 2.39 5.38 6.89
C ALA A 81 2.17 5.87 5.46
N ALA A 82 2.68 5.14 4.47
CA ALA A 82 2.44 5.46 3.08
C ALA A 82 0.94 5.37 2.74
N LEU A 83 0.26 4.36 3.25
CA LEU A 83 -1.18 4.23 3.06
C LEU A 83 -1.93 5.41 3.69
N ALA A 84 -1.53 5.80 4.91
CA ALA A 84 -2.15 6.95 5.57
C ALA A 84 -1.99 8.22 4.73
N ALA A 85 -0.80 8.42 4.15
CA ALA A 85 -0.56 9.55 3.26
C ALA A 85 -1.46 9.52 2.04
N VAL A 86 -1.61 8.34 1.42
CA VAL A 86 -2.50 8.16 0.27
C VAL A 86 -3.95 8.45 0.66
N GLN A 87 -4.37 7.98 1.82
CA GLN A 87 -5.75 8.17 2.27
C GLN A 87 -6.05 9.61 2.66
N SER A 88 -5.04 10.43 2.89
CA SER A 88 -5.24 11.85 3.17
C SER A 88 -5.63 12.63 1.91
N VAL A 89 -5.46 12.04 0.72
CA VAL A 89 -5.82 12.68 -0.54
C VAL A 89 -7.34 12.68 -0.70
N VAL A 90 -7.91 13.87 -0.94
CA VAL A 90 -9.35 14.02 -1.15
C VAL A 90 -9.63 13.82 -2.64
N THR A 91 -9.98 12.60 -3.00
CA THR A 91 -10.18 12.24 -4.41
C THR A 91 -11.36 12.93 -5.05
N SER A 92 -12.43 13.20 -4.27
CA SER A 92 -13.61 13.89 -4.79
C SER A 92 -13.26 15.31 -5.26
N SER A 93 -12.40 16.00 -4.52
CA SER A 93 -11.95 17.35 -4.89
C SER A 93 -11.16 17.33 -6.19
N ILE A 94 -10.26 16.33 -6.33
CA ILE A 94 -9.45 16.18 -7.54
C ILE A 94 -10.34 15.85 -8.74
N ALA A 95 -11.29 14.96 -8.55
CA ALA A 95 -12.23 14.60 -9.62
C ALA A 95 -13.06 15.80 -10.06
N ALA A 96 -13.51 16.62 -9.11
CA ALA A 96 -14.27 17.83 -9.43
C ALA A 96 -13.43 18.83 -10.22
N GLN A 97 -12.18 19.03 -9.82
CA GLN A 97 -11.27 19.93 -10.54
C GLN A 97 -10.98 19.42 -11.95
N ALA A 98 -10.77 18.12 -12.09
CA ALA A 98 -10.52 17.51 -13.39
C ALA A 98 -11.73 17.66 -14.31
N ALA A 99 -12.93 17.44 -13.77
CA ALA A 99 -14.17 17.60 -14.52
C ALA A 99 -14.35 19.06 -14.99
N ALA A 100 -14.00 20.02 -14.13
CA ALA A 100 -14.06 21.43 -14.48
C ALA A 100 -13.12 21.78 -15.62
N GLN A 101 -12.03 21.01 -15.77
CA GLN A 101 -11.07 21.17 -16.86
C GLN A 101 -11.42 20.34 -18.09
N GLY A 102 -12.57 19.66 -18.08
CA GLY A 102 -13.01 18.83 -19.20
C GLY A 102 -12.38 17.46 -19.26
N LEU A 103 -11.68 17.04 -18.20
CA LEU A 103 -11.03 15.74 -18.17
C LEU A 103 -12.02 14.65 -17.73
N GLN A 104 -11.87 13.46 -18.30
CA GLN A 104 -12.76 12.34 -18.01
C GLN A 104 -11.96 11.04 -18.00
N GLY A 105 -12.54 10.03 -17.33
CA GLY A 105 -12.02 8.66 -17.36
C GLY A 105 -10.60 8.53 -16.88
N ALA A 106 -9.73 7.98 -17.74
CA ALA A 106 -8.34 7.71 -17.39
C ALA A 106 -7.59 8.95 -16.94
N LYS A 107 -7.94 10.12 -17.49
CA LYS A 107 -7.27 11.38 -17.12
C LYS A 107 -7.55 11.77 -15.69
N VAL A 108 -8.76 11.53 -15.20
CA VAL A 108 -9.09 11.75 -13.79
C VAL A 108 -8.29 10.80 -12.92
N GLY A 109 -8.21 9.53 -13.32
CA GLY A 109 -7.42 8.54 -12.59
C GLY A 109 -5.96 8.91 -12.51
N GLU A 110 -5.39 9.45 -13.59
CA GLU A 110 -4.01 9.92 -13.61
C GLU A 110 -3.79 11.05 -12.61
N ARG A 111 -4.73 11.99 -12.51
CA ARG A 111 -4.64 13.09 -11.56
C ARG A 111 -4.70 12.61 -10.13
N ILE A 112 -5.58 11.64 -9.86
CA ILE A 112 -5.69 11.04 -8.53
C ILE A 112 -4.41 10.30 -8.18
N HIS A 113 -3.90 9.50 -9.12
CA HIS A 113 -2.65 8.76 -8.89
C HIS A 113 -1.49 9.72 -8.62
N ALA A 114 -1.37 10.78 -9.41
CA ALA A 114 -0.31 11.77 -9.22
C ALA A 114 -0.40 12.44 -7.85
N ALA A 115 -1.61 12.74 -7.38
CA ALA A 115 -1.81 13.34 -6.08
C ALA A 115 -1.40 12.38 -4.94
N ARG A 116 -1.70 11.11 -5.11
CA ARG A 116 -1.30 10.07 -4.15
C ARG A 116 0.22 9.93 -4.08
N VAL A 117 0.86 9.91 -5.25
CA VAL A 117 2.33 9.84 -5.32
C VAL A 117 2.93 11.06 -4.63
N ARG A 118 2.37 12.23 -4.88
CA ARG A 118 2.86 13.46 -4.26
C ARG A 118 2.72 13.43 -2.74
N ALA A 119 1.60 12.93 -2.25
CA ALA A 119 1.37 12.82 -0.81
C ALA A 119 2.41 11.91 -0.15
N VAL A 120 2.72 10.78 -0.77
CA VAL A 120 3.73 9.85 -0.27
C VAL A 120 5.11 10.49 -0.37
N ALA A 121 5.41 11.19 -1.47
CA ALA A 121 6.69 11.86 -1.64
C ALA A 121 6.91 12.93 -0.55
N ASP A 122 5.86 13.69 -0.25
CA ASP A 122 5.92 14.70 0.80
C ASP A 122 6.19 14.06 2.17
N TRP A 123 5.53 12.94 2.46
CA TRP A 123 5.76 12.21 3.70
C TRP A 123 7.20 11.66 3.75
N LEU A 124 7.70 11.10 2.64
CA LEU A 124 9.07 10.60 2.59
C LEU A 124 10.08 11.71 2.83
N GLY A 125 9.84 12.89 2.23
CA GLY A 125 10.69 14.05 2.45
C GLY A 125 10.72 14.48 3.92
N THR A 126 9.56 14.48 4.57
CA THR A 126 9.45 14.81 5.98
C THR A 126 10.18 13.76 6.83
N ALA A 127 10.00 12.48 6.51
CA ALA A 127 10.64 11.40 7.25
C ALA A 127 12.15 11.44 7.11
N SER A 128 12.66 11.82 5.94
CA SER A 128 14.10 11.84 5.70
C SER A 128 14.82 13.03 6.34
N THR A 129 14.06 14.02 6.85
CA THR A 129 14.69 15.14 7.57
C THR A 129 14.98 14.83 9.02
N HIS A 130 14.52 13.69 9.47
CA HIS A 130 14.80 13.21 10.81
C HIS A 130 15.94 12.23 10.81
#